data_aa7e03bb06c94d33297ba766227fc3a3
#
_entry.id   aa7e03bb06c94d33297ba766227fc3a3
#
_cell.length_a   1.000
_cell.length_b   1.000
_cell.length_c   1.000
_cell.angle_alpha   90.00
_cell.angle_beta   90.00
_cell.angle_gamma   90.00
#
_symmetry.space_group_name_H-M   'P 1'
#
loop_
_entity.id
_entity.type
_entity.pdbx_description
1 polymer ?
#
loop_
_entity_poly.entity_id
_entity_poly.type
_entity_poly.pdbx_seq_one_letter_code
_entity_poly.pdbx_strand_id
1 'polypeptide(L)'
;MSKIFLVRHGQDTYNAAGLLNGRTDTELTELGREQAKAVAEKLRDNDVQLIYASPLKRAYETARIIGIALGIDEIIADEHLIEREFGVLTGKLIVDIPKYTDKILVGDQVNYFLEAENSEDFPTLLERGKKILAELQIRHPKENIVVVTHGDIGKMIRAAYHGWTWEQGLKTPYFDNTGVLELSDKKDVLE
;
A
#
# COMPACT_ATOMS: atom_id res chain seq x y z
N MET A 1 -12.13 -13.42 -14.72
CA MET A 1 -11.04 -13.57 -13.77
C MET A 1 -11.32 -12.66 -12.59
N SER A 2 -10.98 -13.05 -11.38
CA SER A 2 -11.09 -12.19 -10.19
C SER A 2 -10.22 -10.95 -10.34
N LYS A 3 -10.67 -9.84 -9.79
CA LYS A 3 -9.92 -8.59 -9.77
C LYS A 3 -9.33 -8.35 -8.38
N ILE A 4 -8.12 -7.84 -8.33
CA ILE A 4 -7.49 -7.37 -7.09
C ILE A 4 -7.26 -5.86 -7.24
N PHE A 5 -7.85 -5.09 -6.34
CA PHE A 5 -7.67 -3.65 -6.26
C PHE A 5 -6.74 -3.33 -5.09
N LEU A 6 -5.53 -2.87 -5.41
CA LEU A 6 -4.64 -2.32 -4.39
C LEU A 6 -5.06 -0.88 -4.07
N VAL A 7 -5.19 -0.58 -2.79
CA VAL A 7 -5.52 0.75 -2.28
C VAL A 7 -4.49 1.15 -1.25
N ARG A 8 -3.83 2.29 -1.42
CA ARG A 8 -3.02 2.86 -0.36
C ARG A 8 -3.93 3.56 0.65
N HIS A 9 -3.63 3.45 1.94
CA HIS A 9 -4.37 4.14 3.01
C HIS A 9 -4.51 5.64 2.77
N GLY A 10 -5.55 6.25 3.34
CA GLY A 10 -5.74 7.69 3.34
C GLY A 10 -4.61 8.44 4.06
N GLN A 11 -4.53 9.76 3.87
CA GLN A 11 -3.54 10.58 4.55
C GLN A 11 -3.61 10.39 6.07
N ASP A 12 -2.48 10.11 6.68
CA ASP A 12 -2.33 10.04 8.13
C ASP A 12 -1.54 11.23 8.68
N THR A 13 -1.43 11.31 10.00
CA THR A 13 -0.78 12.42 10.69
C THR A 13 0.69 12.59 10.32
N TYR A 14 1.43 11.48 10.05
CA TYR A 14 2.82 11.54 9.63
C TYR A 14 2.94 12.00 8.18
N ASN A 15 2.07 11.52 7.28
CA ASN A 15 2.03 12.01 5.89
C ASN A 15 1.81 13.53 5.87
N ALA A 16 0.86 14.03 6.68
CA ALA A 16 0.58 15.46 6.78
C ALA A 16 1.77 16.27 7.31
N ALA A 17 2.60 15.67 8.17
CA ALA A 17 3.80 16.29 8.74
C ALA A 17 5.08 16.06 7.91
N GLY A 18 5.02 15.32 6.79
CA GLY A 18 6.18 14.98 5.97
C GLY A 18 7.16 14.03 6.65
N LEU A 19 6.65 13.18 7.56
CA LEU A 19 7.43 12.19 8.31
C LEU A 19 7.33 10.80 7.67
N LEU A 20 8.39 10.02 7.82
CA LEU A 20 8.43 8.61 7.43
C LEU A 20 7.71 7.74 8.46
N ASN A 21 6.66 7.05 8.05
CA ASN A 21 5.82 6.25 8.94
C ASN A 21 6.45 4.91 9.33
N GLY A 22 6.95 4.17 8.34
CA GLY A 22 7.28 2.76 8.54
C GLY A 22 6.10 2.02 9.18
N ARG A 23 6.37 1.32 10.28
CA ARG A 23 5.37 0.57 11.05
C ARG A 23 4.76 1.32 12.24
N THR A 24 5.01 2.64 12.36
CA THR A 24 4.34 3.45 13.39
C THR A 24 2.83 3.43 13.18
N ASP A 25 2.09 3.21 14.26
CA ASP A 25 0.64 3.07 14.23
C ASP A 25 -0.06 4.45 14.34
N THR A 26 -0.05 5.19 13.24
CA THR A 26 -0.62 6.53 13.10
C THR A 26 -2.10 6.49 12.69
N GLU A 27 -2.84 7.54 13.05
CA GLU A 27 -4.26 7.70 12.73
C GLU A 27 -4.46 8.49 11.44
N LEU A 28 -5.58 8.26 10.75
CA LEU A 28 -5.98 9.08 9.60
C LEU A 28 -6.24 10.53 10.03
N THR A 29 -5.91 11.46 9.14
CA THR A 29 -6.41 12.83 9.23
C THR A 29 -7.86 12.90 8.76
N GLU A 30 -8.54 14.03 8.98
CA GLU A 30 -9.88 14.23 8.40
C GLU A 30 -9.86 14.15 6.89
N LEU A 31 -8.83 14.74 6.25
CA LEU A 31 -8.61 14.60 4.81
C LEU A 31 -8.47 13.13 4.40
N GLY A 32 -7.73 12.32 5.19
CA GLY A 32 -7.57 10.89 4.91
C GLY A 32 -8.90 10.13 4.96
N ARG A 33 -9.81 10.49 5.86
CA ARG A 33 -11.16 9.91 5.92
C ARG A 33 -12.00 10.28 4.70
N GLU A 34 -11.96 11.55 4.28
CA GLU A 34 -12.64 11.98 3.06
C GLU A 34 -12.07 11.30 1.80
N GLN A 35 -10.76 11.14 1.73
CA GLN A 35 -10.10 10.38 0.67
C GLN A 35 -10.58 8.92 0.63
N ALA A 36 -10.74 8.26 1.79
CA ALA A 36 -11.24 6.89 1.86
C ALA A 36 -12.69 6.77 1.36
N LYS A 37 -13.55 7.74 1.66
CA LYS A 37 -14.92 7.82 1.12
C LYS A 37 -14.92 7.95 -0.40
N ALA A 38 -14.04 8.79 -0.95
CA ALA A 38 -13.91 8.96 -2.40
C ALA A 38 -13.46 7.68 -3.12
N VAL A 39 -12.58 6.87 -2.49
CA VAL A 39 -12.20 5.54 -3.01
C VAL A 39 -13.40 4.60 -3.04
N ALA A 40 -14.21 4.59 -2.00
CA ALA A 40 -15.39 3.74 -1.95
C ALA A 40 -16.34 4.01 -3.13
N GLU A 41 -16.53 5.30 -3.48
CA GLU A 41 -17.36 5.66 -4.65
C GLU A 41 -16.76 5.13 -5.96
N LYS A 42 -15.43 5.18 -6.14
CA LYS A 42 -14.76 4.62 -7.34
C LYS A 42 -14.89 3.10 -7.43
N LEU A 43 -14.99 2.42 -6.31
CA LEU A 43 -15.08 0.96 -6.24
C LEU A 43 -16.53 0.43 -6.32
N ARG A 44 -17.54 1.29 -6.23
CA ARG A 44 -18.96 0.91 -6.12
C ARG A 44 -19.44 -0.06 -7.20
N ASP A 45 -19.01 0.14 -8.44
CA ASP A 45 -19.46 -0.64 -9.59
C ASP A 45 -18.53 -1.84 -9.91
N ASN A 46 -17.59 -2.15 -9.01
CA ASN A 46 -16.59 -3.19 -9.26
C ASN A 46 -16.93 -4.56 -8.66
N ASP A 47 -18.16 -4.75 -8.15
CA ASP A 47 -18.62 -6.02 -7.57
C ASP A 47 -17.61 -6.62 -6.58
N VAL A 48 -17.16 -5.81 -5.61
CA VAL A 48 -16.20 -6.20 -4.57
C VAL A 48 -16.88 -7.10 -3.55
N GLN A 49 -16.30 -8.27 -3.26
CA GLN A 49 -16.82 -9.22 -2.28
C GLN A 49 -16.02 -9.24 -0.97
N LEU A 50 -14.72 -8.92 -1.03
CA LEU A 50 -13.83 -9.05 0.12
C LEU A 50 -12.91 -7.84 0.26
N ILE A 51 -12.60 -7.50 1.51
CA ILE A 51 -11.62 -6.46 1.81
C ILE A 51 -10.56 -7.01 2.77
N TYR A 52 -9.32 -7.01 2.32
CA TYR A 52 -8.13 -7.27 3.13
C TYR A 52 -7.47 -5.95 3.53
N ALA A 53 -6.91 -5.87 4.72
CA ALA A 53 -6.24 -4.67 5.18
C ALA A 53 -5.02 -4.96 6.05
N SER A 54 -4.01 -4.11 5.95
CA SER A 54 -2.98 -4.01 6.98
C SER A 54 -3.63 -3.71 8.34
N PRO A 55 -3.17 -4.32 9.44
CA PRO A 55 -3.71 -4.05 10.78
C PRO A 55 -3.35 -2.67 11.32
N LEU A 56 -2.41 -1.94 10.69
CA LEU A 56 -2.07 -0.58 11.10
C LEU A 56 -3.29 0.34 10.96
N LYS A 57 -3.58 1.13 12.00
CA LYS A 57 -4.80 1.94 12.14
C LYS A 57 -5.19 2.69 10.87
N ARG A 58 -4.26 3.41 10.24
CA ARG A 58 -4.53 4.18 9.02
C ARG A 58 -5.07 3.34 7.87
N ALA A 59 -4.53 2.13 7.67
CA ALA A 59 -4.98 1.24 6.61
C ALA A 59 -6.28 0.53 7.00
N TYR A 60 -6.37 0.06 8.22
CA TYR A 60 -7.58 -0.61 8.72
C TYR A 60 -8.80 0.32 8.78
N GLU A 61 -8.62 1.57 9.23
CA GLU A 61 -9.68 2.58 9.22
C GLU A 61 -10.10 2.94 7.78
N THR A 62 -9.14 3.08 6.84
CA THR A 62 -9.43 3.26 5.42
C THR A 62 -10.30 2.12 4.88
N ALA A 63 -9.92 0.88 5.17
CA ALA A 63 -10.67 -0.32 4.76
C ALA A 63 -12.08 -0.35 5.36
N ARG A 64 -12.24 0.01 6.63
CA ARG A 64 -13.56 0.09 7.27
C ARG A 64 -14.47 1.12 6.62
N ILE A 65 -13.93 2.30 6.28
CA ILE A 65 -14.72 3.35 5.59
C ILE A 65 -15.20 2.83 4.22
N ILE A 66 -14.31 2.16 3.47
CA ILE A 66 -14.64 1.55 2.19
C ILE A 66 -15.69 0.44 2.39
N GLY A 67 -15.50 -0.45 3.36
CA GLY A 67 -16.41 -1.56 3.64
C GLY A 67 -17.83 -1.08 3.96
N ILE A 68 -17.97 -0.10 4.85
CA ILE A 68 -19.27 0.50 5.20
C ILE A 68 -19.99 1.02 3.95
N ALA A 69 -19.28 1.72 3.06
CA ALA A 69 -19.87 2.29 1.86
C ALA A 69 -20.23 1.26 0.78
N LEU A 70 -19.53 0.10 0.76
CA LEU A 70 -19.80 -1.01 -0.16
C LEU A 70 -20.75 -2.07 0.43
N GLY A 71 -21.15 -1.95 1.71
CA GLY A 71 -21.98 -2.95 2.39
C GLY A 71 -21.22 -4.23 2.77
N ILE A 72 -19.91 -4.12 3.00
CA ILE A 72 -19.03 -5.22 3.42
C ILE A 72 -18.64 -5.00 4.88
N ASP A 73 -19.22 -5.78 5.78
CA ASP A 73 -19.02 -5.60 7.23
C ASP A 73 -17.70 -6.17 7.75
N GLU A 74 -17.21 -7.25 7.13
CA GLU A 74 -16.00 -7.94 7.58
C GLU A 74 -14.76 -7.42 6.83
N ILE A 75 -13.79 -6.94 7.61
CA ILE A 75 -12.46 -6.57 7.11
C ILE A 75 -11.46 -7.61 7.62
N ILE A 76 -10.79 -8.28 6.70
CA ILE A 76 -9.80 -9.31 6.99
C ILE A 76 -8.44 -8.64 7.22
N ALA A 77 -7.99 -8.60 8.47
CA ALA A 77 -6.67 -8.09 8.79
C ALA A 77 -5.58 -9.11 8.43
N ASP A 78 -4.51 -8.66 7.77
CA ASP A 78 -3.36 -9.49 7.42
C ASP A 78 -2.05 -8.76 7.74
N GLU A 79 -1.26 -9.32 8.66
CA GLU A 79 0.03 -8.81 9.10
C GLU A 79 1.06 -8.71 7.97
N HIS A 80 0.94 -9.50 6.91
CA HIS A 80 1.84 -9.41 5.77
C HIS A 80 1.62 -8.11 4.96
N LEU A 81 0.46 -7.45 5.11
CA LEU A 81 0.14 -6.19 4.44
C LEU A 81 0.72 -4.95 5.12
N ILE A 82 1.41 -5.09 6.28
CA ILE A 82 2.05 -3.94 6.95
C ILE A 82 3.12 -3.30 6.06
N GLU A 83 3.41 -2.03 6.32
CA GLU A 83 4.43 -1.29 5.58
C GLU A 83 5.84 -1.90 5.78
N ARG A 84 6.76 -1.52 4.92
CA ARG A 84 8.19 -1.80 5.07
C ARG A 84 8.70 -1.24 6.39
N GLU A 85 9.56 -1.98 7.09
CA GLU A 85 10.26 -1.45 8.25
C GLU A 85 11.28 -0.40 7.81
N PHE A 86 11.20 0.80 8.37
CA PHE A 86 12.08 1.90 8.00
C PHE A 86 13.30 2.05 8.93
N GLY A 87 13.37 1.25 10.00
CA GLY A 87 14.48 1.27 10.95
C GLY A 87 14.69 2.66 11.54
N VAL A 88 15.93 3.12 11.55
CA VAL A 88 16.32 4.43 12.12
C VAL A 88 15.66 5.62 11.42
N LEU A 89 15.12 5.44 10.23
CA LEU A 89 14.41 6.49 9.49
C LEU A 89 12.96 6.68 9.93
N THR A 90 12.39 5.77 10.71
CA THR A 90 11.03 5.89 11.23
C THR A 90 10.88 7.17 12.07
N GLY A 91 9.87 7.99 11.76
CA GLY A 91 9.61 9.27 12.42
C GLY A 91 10.55 10.41 12.01
N LYS A 92 11.45 10.22 11.04
CA LYS A 92 12.29 11.29 10.50
C LYS A 92 11.58 12.02 9.36
N LEU A 93 11.96 13.27 9.14
CA LEU A 93 11.49 14.02 7.98
C LEU A 93 11.98 13.37 6.69
N ILE A 94 11.12 13.29 5.68
CA ILE A 94 11.45 12.75 4.36
C ILE A 94 12.64 13.49 3.74
N VAL A 95 12.72 14.80 3.93
CA VAL A 95 13.84 15.64 3.43
C VAL A 95 15.18 15.32 4.10
N ASP A 96 15.17 14.65 5.25
CA ASP A 96 16.35 14.30 6.02
C ASP A 96 16.92 12.91 5.68
N ILE A 97 16.28 12.14 4.81
CA ILE A 97 16.76 10.81 4.38
C ILE A 97 18.27 10.81 4.07
N PRO A 98 18.82 11.78 3.28
CA PRO A 98 20.25 11.79 2.95
C PRO A 98 21.19 11.96 4.13
N LYS A 99 20.69 12.34 5.32
CA LYS A 99 21.50 12.43 6.54
C LYS A 99 21.76 11.05 7.19
N TYR A 100 20.96 10.04 6.82
CA TYR A 100 20.97 8.71 7.43
C TYR A 100 21.45 7.61 6.48
N THR A 101 21.36 7.84 5.16
CA THR A 101 21.82 6.87 4.16
C THR A 101 22.15 7.57 2.83
N ASP A 102 23.16 7.03 2.13
CA ASP A 102 23.50 7.38 0.75
C ASP A 102 22.90 6.40 -0.28
N LYS A 103 22.26 5.33 0.18
CA LYS A 103 21.61 4.32 -0.64
C LYS A 103 20.21 4.78 -1.04
N ILE A 104 20.13 5.69 -1.99
CA ILE A 104 18.89 6.32 -2.42
C ILE A 104 18.66 6.06 -3.91
N LEU A 105 17.47 5.57 -4.27
CA LEU A 105 16.95 5.56 -5.63
C LEU A 105 16.12 6.83 -5.84
N VAL A 106 16.56 7.69 -6.73
CA VAL A 106 15.83 8.89 -7.11
C VAL A 106 14.69 8.51 -8.04
N GLY A 107 13.45 8.79 -7.64
CA GLY A 107 12.26 8.63 -8.46
C GLY A 107 11.70 9.98 -8.91
N ASP A 108 10.71 9.94 -9.79
CA ASP A 108 10.12 11.17 -10.37
C ASP A 108 9.40 12.05 -9.32
N GLN A 109 8.71 11.44 -8.36
CA GLN A 109 7.92 12.13 -7.34
C GLN A 109 8.46 11.93 -5.93
N VAL A 110 9.07 10.78 -5.65
CA VAL A 110 9.63 10.44 -4.34
C VAL A 110 10.98 9.76 -4.47
N ASN A 111 11.84 9.97 -3.50
CA ASN A 111 13.09 9.25 -3.36
C ASN A 111 12.89 8.06 -2.42
N TYR A 112 13.36 6.88 -2.85
CA TYR A 112 13.33 5.68 -2.04
C TYR A 112 14.69 5.45 -1.41
N PHE A 113 14.79 5.40 -0.09
CA PHE A 113 15.98 4.85 0.54
C PHE A 113 15.97 3.32 0.39
N LEU A 114 17.07 2.77 -0.07
CA LEU A 114 17.19 1.34 -0.34
C LEU A 114 17.65 0.55 0.88
N GLU A 115 18.45 1.19 1.72
CA GLU A 115 19.05 0.59 2.91
C GLU A 115 19.20 1.66 4.00
N ALA A 116 18.86 1.30 5.23
CA ALA A 116 19.12 2.05 6.44
C ALA A 116 19.26 1.07 7.60
N GLU A 117 19.87 1.48 8.69
CA GLU A 117 20.05 0.64 9.88
C GLU A 117 18.68 0.11 10.37
N ASN A 118 18.58 -1.20 10.55
CA ASN A 118 17.36 -1.92 10.96
C ASN A 118 16.16 -1.77 10.00
N SER A 119 16.37 -1.37 8.76
CA SER A 119 15.30 -1.35 7.76
C SER A 119 15.13 -2.69 7.05
N GLU A 120 13.90 -3.01 6.62
CA GLU A 120 13.62 -4.12 5.71
C GLU A 120 14.07 -3.73 4.30
N ASP A 121 14.79 -4.61 3.61
CA ASP A 121 15.21 -4.39 2.24
C ASP A 121 14.09 -4.70 1.22
N PHE A 122 14.21 -4.17 -0.01
CA PHE A 122 13.22 -4.38 -1.05
C PHE A 122 13.16 -5.81 -1.60
N PRO A 123 14.26 -6.57 -1.73
CA PRO A 123 14.19 -7.99 -2.05
C PRO A 123 13.30 -8.78 -1.07
N THR A 124 13.49 -8.60 0.23
CA THR A 124 12.66 -9.24 1.27
C THR A 124 11.20 -8.79 1.19
N LEU A 125 10.98 -7.49 0.96
CA LEU A 125 9.65 -6.93 0.78
C LEU A 125 8.94 -7.49 -0.45
N LEU A 126 9.67 -7.71 -1.58
CA LEU A 126 9.13 -8.34 -2.78
C LEU A 126 8.71 -9.79 -2.53
N GLU A 127 9.51 -10.58 -1.79
CA GLU A 127 9.13 -11.95 -1.43
C GLU A 127 7.88 -11.97 -0.55
N ARG A 128 7.72 -11.01 0.35
CA ARG A 128 6.48 -10.83 1.13
C ARG A 128 5.30 -10.50 0.20
N GLY A 129 5.49 -9.62 -0.77
CA GLY A 129 4.48 -9.30 -1.79
C GLY A 129 4.06 -10.51 -2.63
N LYS A 130 5.01 -11.36 -3.05
CA LYS A 130 4.73 -12.61 -3.77
C LYS A 130 3.89 -13.58 -2.94
N LYS A 131 4.23 -13.72 -1.65
CA LYS A 131 3.49 -14.60 -0.73
C LYS A 131 2.03 -14.15 -0.57
N ILE A 132 1.81 -12.87 -0.29
CA ILE A 132 0.46 -12.29 -0.18
C ILE A 132 -0.34 -12.55 -1.45
N LEU A 133 0.22 -12.22 -2.61
CA LEU A 133 -0.47 -12.37 -3.89
C LEU A 133 -0.86 -13.84 -4.15
N ALA A 134 0.06 -14.77 -3.94
CA ALA A 134 -0.20 -16.20 -4.11
C ALA A 134 -1.31 -16.69 -3.17
N GLU A 135 -1.31 -16.27 -1.91
CA GLU A 135 -2.35 -16.64 -0.95
C GLU A 135 -3.73 -16.11 -1.37
N LEU A 136 -3.81 -14.84 -1.80
CA LEU A 136 -5.08 -14.25 -2.26
C LEU A 136 -5.62 -14.98 -3.49
N GLN A 137 -4.77 -15.27 -4.47
CA GLN A 137 -5.18 -15.96 -5.70
C GLN A 137 -5.62 -17.41 -5.45
N ILE A 138 -4.99 -18.11 -4.50
CA ILE A 138 -5.37 -19.49 -4.13
C ILE A 138 -6.68 -19.51 -3.36
N ARG A 139 -6.85 -18.61 -2.39
CA ARG A 139 -8.04 -18.58 -1.52
C ARG A 139 -9.27 -18.03 -2.23
N HIS A 140 -9.07 -17.07 -3.14
CA HIS A 140 -10.15 -16.28 -3.75
C HIS A 140 -10.03 -16.24 -5.28
N PRO A 141 -10.15 -17.39 -5.97
CA PRO A 141 -9.94 -17.47 -7.42
C PRO A 141 -11.05 -16.80 -8.24
N LYS A 142 -12.18 -16.42 -7.61
CA LYS A 142 -13.35 -15.86 -8.30
C LYS A 142 -13.83 -14.53 -7.74
N GLU A 143 -13.46 -14.19 -6.54
CA GLU A 143 -13.90 -13.01 -5.80
C GLU A 143 -13.10 -11.75 -6.21
N ASN A 144 -13.76 -10.62 -6.39
CA ASN A 144 -13.09 -9.34 -6.52
C ASN A 144 -12.71 -8.83 -5.13
N ILE A 145 -11.44 -8.48 -4.95
CA ILE A 145 -10.84 -8.19 -3.65
C ILE A 145 -10.27 -6.78 -3.64
N VAL A 146 -10.55 -6.04 -2.58
CA VAL A 146 -9.82 -4.82 -2.24
C VAL A 146 -8.75 -5.15 -1.21
N VAL A 147 -7.53 -4.67 -1.44
CA VAL A 147 -6.39 -4.82 -0.53
C VAL A 147 -5.92 -3.44 -0.11
N VAL A 148 -6.23 -3.05 1.12
CA VAL A 148 -5.81 -1.75 1.67
C VAL A 148 -4.47 -1.89 2.38
N THR A 149 -3.47 -1.21 1.88
CA THR A 149 -2.08 -1.37 2.29
C THR A 149 -1.30 -0.03 2.24
N HIS A 150 0.00 -0.07 2.03
CA HIS A 150 0.90 1.08 2.11
C HIS A 150 1.72 1.26 0.84
N GLY A 151 2.60 2.27 0.82
CA GLY A 151 3.33 2.67 -0.37
C GLY A 151 4.29 1.61 -0.89
N ASP A 152 5.27 1.22 -0.08
CA ASP A 152 6.36 0.34 -0.54
C ASP A 152 5.87 -1.10 -0.74
N ILE A 153 5.11 -1.65 0.20
CA ILE A 153 4.56 -3.01 0.04
C ILE A 153 3.55 -3.08 -1.11
N GLY A 154 2.72 -2.06 -1.33
CA GLY A 154 1.79 -2.02 -2.45
C GLY A 154 2.52 -2.09 -3.80
N LYS A 155 3.65 -1.37 -3.96
CA LYS A 155 4.52 -1.47 -5.14
C LYS A 155 5.12 -2.86 -5.31
N MET A 156 5.49 -3.52 -4.22
CA MET A 156 6.06 -4.89 -4.28
C MET A 156 5.00 -5.94 -4.58
N ILE A 157 3.76 -5.79 -4.12
CA ILE A 157 2.65 -6.65 -4.55
C ILE A 157 2.38 -6.48 -6.05
N ARG A 158 2.39 -5.24 -6.56
CA ARG A 158 2.28 -4.96 -7.99
C ARG A 158 3.44 -5.59 -8.78
N ALA A 159 4.68 -5.42 -8.32
CA ALA A 159 5.84 -6.02 -8.95
C ALA A 159 5.75 -7.56 -9.00
N ALA A 160 5.28 -8.17 -7.91
CA ALA A 160 5.02 -9.61 -7.83
C ALA A 160 4.00 -10.07 -8.88
N TYR A 161 2.90 -9.32 -9.05
CA TYR A 161 1.85 -9.63 -10.02
C TYR A 161 2.37 -9.66 -11.46
N HIS A 162 3.24 -8.70 -11.82
CA HIS A 162 3.82 -8.62 -13.16
C HIS A 162 5.10 -9.44 -13.34
N GLY A 163 5.59 -10.12 -12.32
CA GLY A 163 6.87 -10.84 -12.37
C GLY A 163 8.09 -9.91 -12.51
N TRP A 164 7.97 -8.66 -12.06
CA TRP A 164 9.05 -7.66 -12.11
C TRP A 164 10.03 -7.83 -10.97
N THR A 165 11.23 -7.26 -11.17
CA THR A 165 12.18 -7.05 -10.07
C THR A 165 11.68 -5.91 -9.14
N TRP A 166 12.22 -5.82 -7.93
CA TRP A 166 11.88 -4.73 -7.02
C TRP A 166 12.26 -3.35 -7.60
N GLU A 167 13.39 -3.26 -8.34
CA GLU A 167 13.81 -2.03 -9.01
C GLU A 167 12.81 -1.58 -10.08
N GLN A 168 12.28 -2.53 -10.84
CA GLN A 168 11.23 -2.25 -11.82
C GLN A 168 9.95 -1.78 -11.12
N GLY A 169 9.60 -2.41 -10.01
CA GLY A 169 8.46 -2.00 -9.17
C GLY A 169 8.60 -0.56 -8.67
N LEU A 170 9.78 -0.17 -8.18
CA LEU A 170 10.03 1.19 -7.70
C LEU A 170 9.96 2.27 -8.79
N LYS A 171 10.31 1.93 -10.01
CA LYS A 171 10.26 2.84 -11.17
C LYS A 171 8.85 3.08 -11.72
N THR A 172 7.84 2.38 -11.20
CA THR A 172 6.45 2.64 -11.57
C THR A 172 5.98 3.98 -10.98
N PRO A 173 4.91 4.62 -11.52
CA PRO A 173 4.36 5.82 -10.94
C PRO A 173 4.13 5.73 -9.44
N TYR A 174 4.19 6.85 -8.75
CA TYR A 174 3.99 6.90 -7.30
C TYR A 174 2.58 6.41 -6.94
N PHE A 175 2.50 5.66 -5.86
CA PHE A 175 1.25 5.15 -5.34
C PHE A 175 0.77 6.10 -4.24
N ASP A 176 -0.02 7.11 -4.64
CA ASP A 176 -0.52 8.16 -3.76
C ASP A 176 -1.45 7.65 -2.67
N ASN A 177 -1.67 8.47 -1.62
CA ASN A 177 -2.70 8.18 -0.63
C ASN A 177 -4.06 8.00 -1.33
N THR A 178 -4.73 6.89 -1.02
CA THR A 178 -5.98 6.47 -1.67
C THR A 178 -5.88 6.27 -3.20
N GLY A 179 -4.69 6.15 -3.74
CA GLY A 179 -4.52 5.60 -5.08
C GLY A 179 -5.18 4.22 -5.16
N VAL A 180 -5.91 3.97 -6.24
CA VAL A 180 -6.51 2.66 -6.54
C VAL A 180 -5.83 2.10 -7.76
N LEU A 181 -5.38 0.86 -7.67
CA LEU A 181 -4.70 0.16 -8.74
C LEU A 181 -5.36 -1.20 -8.96
N GLU A 182 -6.01 -1.41 -10.08
CA GLU A 182 -6.50 -2.74 -10.49
C GLU A 182 -5.30 -3.54 -11.03
N LEU A 183 -4.99 -4.67 -10.39
CA LEU A 183 -4.01 -5.61 -10.92
C LEU A 183 -4.62 -6.35 -12.10
N SER A 184 -4.15 -6.06 -13.30
CA SER A 184 -4.62 -6.66 -14.55
C SER A 184 -3.46 -6.83 -15.52
N ASP A 185 -3.61 -7.76 -16.48
CA ASP A 185 -2.62 -7.98 -17.54
C ASP A 185 -2.57 -6.82 -18.57
N LYS A 186 -3.56 -5.94 -18.54
CA LYS A 186 -3.55 -4.68 -19.29
C LYS A 186 -2.77 -3.66 -18.46
N LYS A 187 -1.96 -2.81 -19.12
CA LYS A 187 -1.20 -1.74 -18.44
C LYS A 187 -2.02 -1.14 -17.33
N ASP A 188 -1.51 -1.25 -16.10
CA ASP A 188 -2.15 -0.67 -14.92
C ASP A 188 -2.39 0.82 -15.17
N VAL A 189 -3.65 1.20 -15.29
CA VAL A 189 -4.03 2.61 -15.38
C VAL A 189 -4.15 3.08 -13.95
N LEU A 190 -3.25 3.98 -13.55
CA LEU A 190 -3.45 4.79 -12.35
C LEU A 190 -4.56 5.78 -12.68
N GLU A 191 -5.76 5.53 -12.21
CA GLU A 191 -6.88 6.49 -12.23
C GLU A 191 -6.89 7.37 -10.98
#